data_9e5ae42bfe37d971eeb6514db92342c8
#
_entry.id   9e5ae42bfe37d971eeb6514db92342c8
#
_cell.length_a   1.000
_cell.length_b   1.000
_cell.length_c   1.000
_cell.angle_alpha   90.00
_cell.angle_beta   90.00
_cell.angle_gamma   90.00
#
_symmetry.space_group_name_H-M   'P 1'
#
loop_
_entity.id
_entity.type
_entity.pdbx_description
1 polymer ?
#
loop_
_entity_poly.entity_id
_entity_poly.type
_entity_poly.pdbx_seq_one_letter_code
_entity_poly.pdbx_strand_id
1 'polypeptide(L)'
;MPQGVAAYLRGVASNGDSILVTIASVIQNCFYDRGLTSSIDKFDFNNAQSGVYTVNEADCLNQPHPAIGTLVSFIGTYKLQIFMCIADGSNMFIRVSDVNNDWRSWRKIQSVSI
;
A
#
# COMPACT_ATOMS: atom_id res chain seq x y z
N MET A 1 -14.15 -8.20 30.79
CA MET A 1 -13.78 -8.52 30.03
C MET A 1 -13.00 -8.91 30.11
N PRO A 2 -13.14 -9.18 29.87
CA PRO A 2 -12.26 -10.07 29.76
C PRO A 2 -11.19 -9.59 29.05
N GLN A 3 -10.31 -10.29 29.18
CA GLN A 3 -9.16 -10.10 28.49
C GLN A 3 -9.43 -10.03 27.09
N GLY A 4 -10.45 -10.55 26.63
CA GLY A 4 -10.77 -10.50 25.23
C GLY A 4 -10.93 -9.12 24.65
N VAL A 5 -11.07 -8.13 25.48
CA VAL A 5 -11.18 -6.78 24.99
C VAL A 5 -9.99 -6.37 24.15
N ALA A 6 -8.82 -6.85 24.48
CA ALA A 6 -7.63 -6.50 23.74
C ALA A 6 -7.61 -7.11 22.33
N ALA A 7 -8.41 -8.13 22.07
CA ALA A 7 -8.40 -8.86 20.81
C ALA A 7 -9.55 -8.51 19.88
N TYR A 8 -10.56 -7.78 20.36
CA TYR A 8 -11.77 -7.53 19.56
C TYR A 8 -12.23 -6.08 19.68
N LEU A 9 -12.77 -5.58 18.59
CA LEU A 9 -13.52 -4.34 18.54
C LEU A 9 -14.96 -4.69 18.19
N ARG A 10 -15.92 -3.87 18.69
CA ARG A 10 -17.33 -4.05 18.38
C ARG A 10 -17.74 -3.06 17.30
N GLY A 11 -18.38 -3.56 16.25
CA GLY A 11 -18.96 -2.73 15.21
C GLY A 11 -20.46 -2.98 15.11
N VAL A 12 -21.10 -2.28 14.20
CA VAL A 12 -22.53 -2.43 13.89
C VAL A 12 -22.68 -2.67 12.40
N ALA A 13 -23.40 -3.74 12.04
CA ALA A 13 -23.72 -4.03 10.65
C ALA A 13 -24.79 -3.05 10.14
N SER A 14 -24.94 -2.98 8.81
CA SER A 14 -25.87 -2.05 8.18
C SER A 14 -27.32 -2.28 8.56
N ASN A 15 -27.68 -3.50 8.99
CA ASN A 15 -29.00 -3.83 9.47
C ASN A 15 -29.21 -3.57 10.96
N GLY A 16 -28.24 -2.97 11.63
CA GLY A 16 -28.30 -2.66 13.05
C GLY A 16 -27.72 -3.72 13.97
N ASP A 17 -27.34 -4.88 13.45
CA ASP A 17 -26.74 -5.93 14.27
C ASP A 17 -25.29 -5.59 14.64
N SER A 18 -24.90 -5.96 15.86
CA SER A 18 -23.52 -5.83 16.30
C SER A 18 -22.66 -6.89 15.66
N ILE A 19 -21.43 -6.50 15.27
CA ILE A 19 -20.42 -7.41 14.79
C ILE A 19 -19.15 -7.27 15.62
N LEU A 20 -18.37 -8.35 15.67
CA LEU A 20 -17.07 -8.36 16.34
C LEU A 20 -15.98 -8.41 15.27
N VAL A 21 -14.97 -7.57 15.43
CA VAL A 21 -13.84 -7.49 14.50
C VAL A 21 -12.57 -7.68 15.32
N THR A 22 -11.68 -8.56 14.88
CA THR A 22 -10.40 -8.76 15.57
C THR A 22 -9.49 -7.56 15.35
N ILE A 23 -8.65 -7.28 16.33
CA ILE A 23 -7.65 -6.23 16.22
C ILE A 23 -6.68 -6.55 15.07
N ALA A 24 -6.32 -7.81 14.90
CA ALA A 24 -5.47 -8.25 13.80
C ALA A 24 -6.10 -7.91 12.44
N SER A 25 -7.41 -8.10 12.28
CA SER A 25 -8.11 -7.73 11.05
C SER A 25 -8.10 -6.22 10.80
N VAL A 26 -8.25 -5.42 11.84
CA VAL A 26 -8.21 -3.96 11.72
C VAL A 26 -6.82 -3.52 11.27
N ILE A 27 -5.77 -4.03 11.87
CA ILE A 27 -4.39 -3.73 11.49
C ILE A 27 -4.12 -4.18 10.06
N GLN A 28 -4.57 -5.36 9.69
CA GLN A 28 -4.41 -5.89 8.35
C GLN A 28 -5.10 -5.02 7.31
N ASN A 29 -6.25 -4.45 7.62
CA ASN A 29 -6.93 -3.52 6.72
C ASN A 29 -6.19 -2.19 6.58
N CYS A 30 -5.45 -1.76 7.60
CA CYS A 30 -4.64 -0.54 7.53
C CYS A 30 -3.38 -0.76 6.70
N PHE A 31 -2.75 -1.92 6.83
CA PHE A 31 -1.51 -2.30 6.14
C PHE A 31 -1.70 -3.62 5.41
N TYR A 32 -2.72 -3.67 4.56
CA TYR A 32 -3.08 -4.90 3.87
C TYR A 32 -1.96 -5.34 2.94
N ASP A 33 -1.55 -6.61 3.07
CA ASP A 33 -0.59 -7.22 2.16
C ASP A 33 -1.35 -7.67 0.91
N ARG A 34 -1.15 -6.97 -0.19
CA ARG A 34 -1.79 -7.27 -1.46
C ARG A 34 -1.12 -8.39 -2.23
N GLY A 35 0.04 -8.86 -1.76
CA GLY A 35 0.76 -9.94 -2.41
C GLY A 35 1.51 -9.51 -3.66
N LEU A 36 1.72 -10.48 -4.54
CA LEU A 36 2.48 -10.29 -5.77
C LEU A 36 1.65 -9.63 -6.87
N THR A 37 2.31 -8.80 -7.67
CA THR A 37 1.65 -8.13 -8.80
C THR A 37 1.56 -9.00 -10.05
N SER A 38 2.10 -10.20 -10.04
CA SER A 38 2.11 -11.09 -11.22
C SER A 38 0.72 -11.30 -11.76
N SER A 39 0.50 -10.92 -13.01
CA SER A 39 -0.76 -11.16 -13.69
C SER A 39 -0.54 -11.11 -15.20
N ILE A 40 -1.52 -11.62 -15.95
CA ILE A 40 -1.50 -11.57 -17.41
C ILE A 40 -1.53 -10.11 -17.88
N ASP A 41 -2.35 -9.30 -17.23
CA ASP A 41 -2.42 -7.88 -17.48
C ASP A 41 -1.38 -7.16 -16.64
N LYS A 42 -0.72 -6.17 -17.20
CA LYS A 42 0.28 -5.40 -16.46
C LYS A 42 -0.37 -4.66 -15.31
N PHE A 43 0.25 -4.79 -14.14
CA PHE A 43 -0.17 -4.03 -12.97
C PHE A 43 0.07 -2.55 -13.19
N ASP A 44 -0.90 -1.71 -12.82
CA ASP A 44 -0.81 -0.27 -12.95
C ASP A 44 -0.73 0.36 -11.55
N PHE A 45 0.36 1.04 -11.27
CA PHE A 45 0.55 1.73 -9.98
C PHE A 45 -0.53 2.78 -9.73
N ASN A 46 -1.13 3.35 -10.78
CA ASN A 46 -2.23 4.30 -10.62
C ASN A 46 -3.50 3.65 -10.08
N ASN A 47 -3.65 2.35 -10.26
CA ASN A 47 -4.82 1.60 -9.80
C ASN A 47 -4.57 0.87 -8.49
N ALA A 48 -3.39 1.02 -7.89
CA ALA A 48 -3.10 0.39 -6.62
C ALA A 48 -4.03 0.93 -5.53
N GLN A 49 -4.54 0.02 -4.72
CA GLN A 49 -5.33 0.34 -3.54
C GLN A 49 -4.41 0.53 -2.34
N SER A 50 -4.97 0.97 -1.22
CA SER A 50 -4.19 1.07 0.03
C SER A 50 -3.66 -0.30 0.44
N GLY A 51 -2.40 -0.34 0.80
CA GLY A 51 -1.74 -1.57 1.23
C GLY A 51 -0.32 -1.66 0.72
N VAL A 52 0.24 -2.86 0.84
CA VAL A 52 1.61 -3.15 0.44
C VAL A 52 1.57 -4.19 -0.66
N TYR A 53 2.27 -3.92 -1.75
CA TYR A 53 2.39 -4.85 -2.88
C TYR A 53 3.84 -5.33 -2.98
N THR A 54 4.01 -6.62 -3.20
CA THR A 54 5.28 -7.14 -3.69
C THR A 54 5.28 -7.01 -5.20
N VAL A 55 6.08 -6.08 -5.71
CA VAL A 55 6.17 -5.81 -7.14
C VAL A 55 7.20 -6.76 -7.74
N ASN A 56 6.73 -7.75 -8.46
CA ASN A 56 7.57 -8.81 -9.01
C ASN A 56 7.77 -8.68 -10.52
N GLU A 57 7.50 -7.50 -11.07
CA GLU A 57 7.63 -7.21 -12.48
C GLU A 57 8.37 -5.89 -12.66
N ALA A 58 9.19 -5.82 -13.71
CA ALA A 58 9.97 -4.62 -13.99
C ALA A 58 9.30 -3.72 -15.04
N ASP A 59 8.10 -4.07 -15.48
CA ASP A 59 7.41 -3.37 -16.57
C ASP A 59 5.96 -3.00 -16.23
N CYS A 60 5.68 -2.78 -14.95
CA CYS A 60 4.38 -2.29 -14.53
C CYS A 60 4.11 -0.89 -15.11
N LEU A 61 2.83 -0.59 -15.30
CA LEU A 61 2.44 0.74 -15.76
C LEU A 61 2.63 1.77 -14.64
N ASN A 62 3.12 2.94 -15.00
CA ASN A 62 3.39 4.05 -14.07
C ASN A 62 4.38 3.71 -12.96
N GLN A 63 5.22 2.73 -13.19
CA GLN A 63 6.30 2.36 -12.30
C GLN A 63 7.46 3.35 -12.49
N PRO A 64 8.07 3.87 -11.40
CA PRO A 64 9.10 4.90 -11.52
C PRO A 64 10.44 4.38 -12.02
N HIS A 65 10.68 3.08 -11.87
CA HIS A 65 11.95 2.46 -12.23
C HIS A 65 11.70 0.99 -12.56
N PRO A 66 12.32 0.46 -13.63
CA PRO A 66 12.09 -0.91 -14.06
C PRO A 66 12.82 -1.92 -13.18
N ALA A 67 12.31 -2.18 -12.01
CA ALA A 67 12.90 -3.11 -11.05
C ALA A 67 11.83 -3.73 -10.17
N ILE A 68 12.12 -4.91 -9.66
CA ILE A 68 11.27 -5.53 -8.64
C ILE A 68 11.48 -4.83 -7.30
N GLY A 69 10.46 -4.84 -6.45
CA GLY A 69 10.56 -4.17 -5.16
C GLY A 69 9.25 -4.21 -4.39
N THR A 70 9.13 -3.27 -3.47
CA THR A 70 7.95 -3.16 -2.62
C THR A 70 7.28 -1.80 -2.87
N LEU A 71 5.99 -1.83 -3.14
CA LEU A 71 5.15 -0.64 -3.26
C LEU A 71 4.29 -0.52 -2.02
N VAL A 72 4.39 0.62 -1.34
CA VAL A 72 3.49 1.01 -0.26
C VAL A 72 2.55 2.08 -0.79
N SER A 73 1.26 1.86 -0.68
CA SER A 73 0.24 2.75 -1.25
C SER A 73 -0.76 3.15 -0.18
N PHE A 74 -1.04 4.44 -0.09
CA PHE A 74 -2.08 4.99 0.76
C PHE A 74 -3.02 5.82 -0.11
N ILE A 75 -4.26 5.35 -0.23
CA ILE A 75 -5.28 6.00 -1.04
C ILE A 75 -6.33 6.59 -0.09
N GLY A 76 -6.15 7.84 0.26
CA GLY A 76 -7.07 8.57 1.11
C GLY A 76 -7.57 9.82 0.38
N THR A 77 -7.93 10.85 1.14
CA THR A 77 -8.26 12.16 0.57
C THR A 77 -7.13 12.66 -0.31
N TYR A 78 -5.90 12.50 0.16
CA TYR A 78 -4.70 12.66 -0.64
C TYR A 78 -4.02 11.31 -0.75
N LYS A 79 -3.34 11.07 -1.87
CA LYS A 79 -2.71 9.79 -2.16
C LYS A 79 -1.21 9.89 -1.97
N LEU A 80 -0.62 8.78 -1.55
CA LEU A 80 0.82 8.65 -1.37
C LEU A 80 1.25 7.27 -1.85
N GLN A 81 2.36 7.20 -2.58
CA GLN A 81 3.00 5.93 -2.89
C GLN A 81 4.50 6.02 -2.66
N ILE A 82 5.06 4.95 -2.12
CA ILE A 82 6.51 4.77 -1.95
C ILE A 82 6.88 3.46 -2.62
N PHE A 83 7.86 3.50 -3.51
CA PHE A 83 8.38 2.31 -4.17
C PHE A 83 9.86 2.14 -3.83
N MET A 84 10.20 0.98 -3.26
CA MET A 84 11.58 0.64 -2.90
C MET A 84 12.04 -0.53 -3.73
N CYS A 85 13.13 -0.34 -4.48
CA CYS A 85 13.74 -1.39 -5.28
C CYS A 85 14.57 -2.32 -4.39
N ILE A 86 14.33 -3.61 -4.47
CA ILE A 86 15.12 -4.57 -3.68
C ILE A 86 16.44 -4.92 -4.36
N ALA A 87 16.49 -4.81 -5.68
CA ALA A 87 17.71 -5.11 -6.43
C ALA A 87 18.81 -4.07 -6.22
N ASP A 88 18.39 -2.85 -5.89
CA ASP A 88 19.28 -1.74 -5.59
C ASP A 88 18.69 -1.01 -4.38
N GLY A 89 19.13 -1.39 -3.21
CA GLY A 89 18.59 -0.86 -1.96
C GLY A 89 18.82 0.63 -1.75
N SER A 90 19.56 1.28 -2.62
CA SER A 90 19.77 2.73 -2.55
C SER A 90 18.66 3.53 -3.24
N ASN A 91 17.82 2.88 -4.03
CA ASN A 91 16.78 3.56 -4.81
C ASN A 91 15.41 3.47 -4.14
N MET A 92 14.93 4.62 -3.74
CA MET A 92 13.58 4.81 -3.22
C MET A 92 12.90 5.90 -4.02
N PHE A 93 11.63 5.68 -4.36
CA PHE A 93 10.81 6.64 -5.10
C PHE A 93 9.56 6.95 -4.32
N ILE A 94 9.13 8.22 -4.37
CA ILE A 94 7.94 8.66 -3.70
C ILE A 94 7.13 9.56 -4.63
N ARG A 95 5.83 9.47 -4.58
CA ARG A 95 4.94 10.45 -5.19
C ARG A 95 3.72 10.69 -4.31
N VAL A 96 3.12 11.86 -4.47
CA VAL A 96 1.91 12.27 -3.77
C VAL A 96 0.91 12.80 -4.78
N SER A 97 -0.35 12.88 -4.39
CA SER A 97 -1.36 13.56 -5.19
C SER A 97 -1.35 15.06 -4.89
N ASP A 98 -1.91 15.82 -5.82
CA ASP A 98 -2.22 17.23 -5.60
C ASP A 98 -3.60 17.39 -4.95
N VAL A 99 -4.06 18.63 -4.80
CA VAL A 99 -5.35 18.93 -4.18
C VAL A 99 -6.54 18.44 -5.00
N ASN A 100 -6.34 18.17 -6.29
CA ASN A 100 -7.37 17.63 -7.17
C ASN A 100 -7.32 16.09 -7.24
N ASN A 101 -6.52 15.48 -6.39
CA ASN A 101 -6.33 14.02 -6.33
C ASN A 101 -5.64 13.42 -7.57
N ASP A 102 -4.91 14.24 -8.31
CA ASP A 102 -4.10 13.78 -9.43
C ASP A 102 -2.68 13.49 -8.95
N TRP A 103 -2.07 12.42 -9.50
CA TRP A 103 -0.71 12.08 -9.14
C TRP A 103 0.27 13.14 -9.63
N ARG A 104 1.17 13.55 -8.73
CA ARG A 104 2.37 14.32 -9.11
C ARG A 104 3.42 13.37 -9.64
N SER A 105 4.45 13.92 -10.26
CA SER A 105 5.58 13.13 -10.76
C SER A 105 6.30 12.38 -9.64
N TRP A 106 6.82 11.21 -9.97
CA TRP A 106 7.68 10.47 -9.07
C TRP A 106 8.94 11.28 -8.75
N ARG A 107 9.37 11.19 -7.50
CA ARG A 107 10.61 11.79 -7.02
C ARG A 107 11.52 10.68 -6.49
N LYS A 108 12.79 10.76 -6.85
CA LYS A 108 13.78 9.80 -6.38
C LYS A 108 14.43 10.32 -5.10
N ILE A 109 14.50 9.47 -4.08
CA ILE A 109 15.23 9.75 -2.86
C ILE A 109 16.45 8.86 -2.86
N GLN A 110 17.64 9.45 -2.79
CA GLN A 110 18.87 8.70 -2.69
C GLN A 110 19.26 8.51 -1.24
N SER A 111 19.68 7.29 -0.90
CA SER A 111 20.20 6.97 0.42
C SER A 111 21.71 6.74 0.31
N VAL A 112 22.39 6.84 1.45
CA VAL A 112 23.84 6.64 1.55
C VAL A 112 24.06 5.56 2.59
N SER A 113 24.96 4.62 2.30
CA SER A 113 25.37 3.61 3.29
C SER A 113 26.13 4.29 4.43
N ILE A 114 25.85 3.85 5.63
CA ILE A 114 26.52 4.36 6.82
C ILE A 114 27.58 3.40 7.32
#